data_4b18b83c197a88a41d7f04dc42b9e7c7
#
_entry.id   4b18b83c197a88a41d7f04dc42b9e7c7
#
_cell.length_a   1.000
_cell.length_b   1.000
_cell.length_c   1.000
_cell.angle_alpha   90.00
_cell.angle_beta   90.00
_cell.angle_gamma   90.00
#
_symmetry.space_group_name_H-M   'P 1'
#
loop_
_entity.id
_entity.type
_entity.pdbx_description
1 polymer ?
#
loop_
_entity_poly.entity_id
_entity_poly.type
_entity_poly.pdbx_seq_one_letter_code
_entity_poly.pdbx_strand_id
1 'polypeptide(L)'
;LVDLVTMKEWIWDSDDLGASWKLVDIRDSLKNQAEKMRSDLIELAVEQDDEWMEKYLEGEEPDTDSLRELIRTGTLNMSFVPVLCGSAFKNKGVQTMLNSVIDFLPGPLDVPPYMGFAPNDPEEKRNIERKADDKDPFSGLAFKIMNDPFVGSLTFMRLYSGSIKKGDTLLNSTKGKKERVGRMMMMHSNNREEIEEAFAGDIVALAGMKDLSLIHISEPTRPS
;
A
#
# COMPACT_ATOMS: atom_id res chain seq x y z
N LEU A 1 17.06 -18.00 -5.85
CA LEU A 1 15.91 -17.88 -4.94
C LEU A 1 14.82 -18.82 -5.44
N VAL A 2 14.25 -19.62 -4.53
CA VAL A 2 13.13 -20.51 -4.87
C VAL A 2 11.82 -19.80 -4.52
N ASP A 3 10.91 -19.76 -5.49
CA ASP A 3 9.55 -19.26 -5.32
C ASP A 3 8.62 -20.47 -5.06
N LEU A 4 8.08 -20.55 -3.86
CA LEU A 4 7.22 -21.65 -3.43
C LEU A 4 5.80 -21.56 -4.02
N VAL A 5 5.38 -20.40 -4.50
CA VAL A 5 4.06 -20.22 -5.13
C VAL A 5 4.07 -20.78 -6.55
N THR A 6 5.11 -20.49 -7.33
CA THR A 6 5.24 -20.95 -8.71
C THR A 6 6.07 -22.21 -8.88
N MET A 7 6.75 -22.66 -7.82
CA MET A 7 7.73 -23.76 -7.84
C MET A 7 8.79 -23.60 -8.92
N LYS A 8 9.34 -22.39 -9.00
CA LYS A 8 10.44 -22.04 -9.91
C LYS A 8 11.61 -21.45 -9.15
N GLU A 9 12.80 -21.56 -9.74
CA GLU A 9 14.01 -20.94 -9.21
C GLU A 9 14.34 -19.69 -10.02
N TRP A 10 14.48 -18.56 -9.31
CA TRP A 10 14.96 -17.29 -9.86
C TRP A 10 16.49 -17.25 -9.76
N ILE A 11 17.15 -17.02 -10.88
CA ILE A 11 18.62 -16.88 -10.98
C ILE A 11 18.92 -15.53 -11.61
N TRP A 12 19.74 -14.72 -10.92
CA TRP A 12 20.23 -13.43 -11.42
C TRP A 12 21.66 -13.57 -11.91
N ASP A 13 21.95 -13.00 -13.07
CA ASP A 13 23.30 -12.85 -13.55
C ASP A 13 24.07 -11.84 -12.68
N SER A 14 25.40 -12.04 -12.52
CA SER A 14 26.20 -11.24 -11.58
C SER A 14 26.66 -9.91 -12.17
N ASP A 15 26.61 -9.74 -13.50
CA ASP A 15 27.34 -8.70 -14.21
C ASP A 15 26.50 -7.46 -14.53
N ASP A 16 25.18 -7.48 -14.28
CA ASP A 16 24.25 -6.41 -14.63
C ASP A 16 23.51 -5.77 -13.43
N LEU A 17 24.07 -5.91 -12.25
CA LEU A 17 23.48 -5.39 -11.00
C LEU A 17 22.05 -5.89 -10.74
N GLY A 18 21.72 -7.10 -11.19
CA GLY A 18 20.42 -7.73 -10.96
C GLY A 18 19.31 -7.27 -11.90
N ALA A 19 19.64 -6.60 -13.00
CA ALA A 19 18.66 -6.16 -14.01
C ALA A 19 18.08 -7.33 -14.81
N SER A 20 18.87 -8.39 -15.02
CA SER A 20 18.45 -9.60 -15.74
C SER A 20 18.31 -10.79 -14.80
N TRP A 21 17.30 -11.58 -15.05
CA TRP A 21 17.07 -12.84 -14.33
C TRP A 21 16.50 -13.90 -15.26
N LYS A 22 16.62 -15.15 -14.83
CA LYS A 22 16.04 -16.31 -15.50
C LYS A 22 15.20 -17.10 -14.53
N LEU A 23 14.05 -17.58 -15.01
CA LEU A 23 13.21 -18.55 -14.31
C LEU A 23 13.56 -19.93 -14.86
N VAL A 24 13.98 -20.81 -13.95
CA VAL A 24 14.35 -22.18 -14.29
C VAL A 24 13.66 -23.17 -13.35
N ASP A 25 13.71 -24.43 -13.66
CA ASP A 25 13.27 -25.48 -12.74
C ASP A 25 14.16 -25.53 -11.51
N ILE A 26 13.57 -25.86 -10.38
CA ILE A 26 14.31 -25.97 -9.11
C ILE A 26 15.37 -27.07 -9.25
N ARG A 27 16.61 -26.74 -8.90
CA ARG A 27 17.73 -27.69 -8.92
C ARG A 27 17.44 -28.87 -7.99
N ASP A 28 17.89 -30.07 -8.36
CA ASP A 28 17.60 -31.31 -7.63
C ASP A 28 17.99 -31.27 -6.15
N SER A 29 19.07 -30.57 -5.81
CA SER A 29 19.55 -30.44 -4.42
C SER A 29 18.57 -29.65 -3.51
N LEU A 30 17.66 -28.85 -4.06
CA LEU A 30 16.70 -28.05 -3.31
C LEU A 30 15.25 -28.54 -3.47
N LYS A 31 15.00 -29.46 -4.40
CA LYS A 31 13.66 -29.88 -4.79
C LYS A 31 12.86 -30.43 -3.62
N ASN A 32 13.39 -31.41 -2.90
CA ASN A 32 12.72 -32.04 -1.76
C ASN A 32 12.41 -31.04 -0.65
N GLN A 33 13.33 -30.08 -0.40
CA GLN A 33 13.10 -29.04 0.59
C GLN A 33 12.02 -28.07 0.13
N ALA A 34 12.02 -27.67 -1.14
CA ALA A 34 11.02 -26.79 -1.71
C ALA A 34 9.62 -27.42 -1.71
N GLU A 35 9.50 -28.69 -2.06
CA GLU A 35 8.25 -29.44 -2.02
C GLU A 35 7.67 -29.50 -0.61
N LYS A 36 8.51 -29.81 0.40
CA LYS A 36 8.08 -29.79 1.78
C LYS A 36 7.58 -28.40 2.23
N MET A 37 8.38 -27.36 1.97
CA MET A 37 8.04 -25.99 2.35
C MET A 37 6.79 -25.46 1.60
N ARG A 38 6.57 -25.92 0.37
CA ARG A 38 5.33 -25.62 -0.36
C ARG A 38 4.12 -26.29 0.30
N SER A 39 4.24 -27.56 0.70
CA SER A 39 3.16 -28.24 1.43
C SER A 39 2.80 -27.50 2.71
N ASP A 40 3.80 -27.10 3.51
CA ASP A 40 3.61 -26.33 4.74
C ASP A 40 2.93 -24.96 4.43
N LEU A 41 3.29 -24.32 3.31
CA LEU A 41 2.67 -23.05 2.86
C LEU A 41 1.22 -23.25 2.44
N ILE A 42 0.91 -24.29 1.66
CA ILE A 42 -0.45 -24.59 1.21
C ILE A 42 -1.35 -24.88 2.41
N GLU A 43 -0.89 -25.73 3.32
CA GLU A 43 -1.63 -26.07 4.54
C GLU A 43 -2.03 -24.82 5.33
N LEU A 44 -1.08 -23.90 5.55
CA LEU A 44 -1.35 -22.64 6.23
C LEU A 44 -2.28 -21.69 5.43
N ALA A 45 -2.18 -21.71 4.10
CA ALA A 45 -2.96 -20.82 3.25
C ALA A 45 -4.42 -21.27 3.13
N VAL A 46 -4.70 -22.57 2.99
CA VAL A 46 -6.06 -23.10 2.85
C VAL A 46 -6.90 -22.93 4.13
N GLU A 47 -6.26 -22.76 5.30
CA GLU A 47 -6.95 -22.41 6.55
C GLU A 47 -7.72 -21.07 6.48
N GLN A 48 -7.47 -20.25 5.46
CA GLN A 48 -8.13 -18.96 5.30
C GLN A 48 -9.47 -19.03 4.56
N ASP A 49 -9.83 -20.20 4.01
CA ASP A 49 -11.03 -20.40 3.21
C ASP A 49 -11.58 -21.83 3.39
N ASP A 50 -12.80 -21.92 3.92
CA ASP A 50 -13.43 -23.21 4.25
C ASP A 50 -13.60 -24.12 3.01
N GLU A 51 -13.92 -23.55 1.85
CA GLU A 51 -14.09 -24.31 0.61
C GLU A 51 -12.75 -24.91 0.12
N TRP A 52 -11.66 -24.14 0.21
CA TRP A 52 -10.33 -24.63 -0.12
C TRP A 52 -9.80 -25.64 0.90
N MET A 53 -10.16 -25.48 2.17
CA MET A 53 -9.82 -26.47 3.19
C MET A 53 -10.48 -27.82 2.89
N GLU A 54 -11.77 -27.85 2.51
CA GLU A 54 -12.47 -29.08 2.14
C GLU A 54 -11.82 -29.75 0.90
N LYS A 55 -11.53 -29.00 -0.16
CA LYS A 55 -10.85 -29.49 -1.37
C LYS A 55 -9.46 -30.06 -1.06
N TYR A 56 -8.72 -29.39 -0.21
CA TYR A 56 -7.38 -29.83 0.20
C TYR A 56 -7.44 -31.16 0.98
N LEU A 57 -8.42 -31.35 1.87
CA LEU A 57 -8.64 -32.60 2.57
C LEU A 57 -9.06 -33.74 1.63
N GLU A 58 -9.68 -33.44 0.50
CA GLU A 58 -9.99 -34.39 -0.58
C GLU A 58 -8.79 -34.69 -1.48
N GLY A 59 -7.66 -34.00 -1.30
CA GLY A 59 -6.42 -34.19 -2.04
C GLY A 59 -6.23 -33.27 -3.23
N GLU A 60 -7.02 -32.21 -3.35
CA GLU A 60 -6.87 -31.17 -4.38
C GLU A 60 -5.97 -30.04 -3.84
N GLU A 61 -4.93 -29.68 -4.59
CA GLU A 61 -4.07 -28.54 -4.26
C GLU A 61 -4.51 -27.29 -5.04
N PRO A 62 -4.42 -26.08 -4.39
CA PRO A 62 -4.71 -24.83 -5.08
C PRO A 62 -3.68 -24.57 -6.19
N ASP A 63 -4.16 -24.08 -7.32
CA ASP A 63 -3.29 -23.59 -8.38
C ASP A 63 -2.54 -22.32 -7.94
N THR A 64 -1.66 -21.81 -8.81
CA THR A 64 -0.82 -20.65 -8.49
C THR A 64 -1.62 -19.40 -8.14
N ASP A 65 -2.73 -19.16 -8.84
CA ASP A 65 -3.52 -17.94 -8.66
C ASP A 65 -4.40 -18.05 -7.42
N SER A 66 -5.05 -19.20 -7.21
CA SER A 66 -5.78 -19.50 -5.98
C SER A 66 -4.89 -19.44 -4.74
N LEU A 67 -3.67 -19.98 -4.84
CA LEU A 67 -2.72 -19.90 -3.72
C LEU A 67 -2.31 -18.47 -3.40
N ARG A 68 -2.13 -17.60 -4.42
CA ARG A 68 -1.88 -16.17 -4.19
C ARG A 68 -3.05 -15.49 -3.49
N GLU A 69 -4.28 -15.78 -3.91
CA GLU A 69 -5.48 -15.22 -3.27
C GLU A 69 -5.60 -15.65 -1.81
N LEU A 70 -5.35 -16.91 -1.51
CA LEU A 70 -5.35 -17.43 -0.14
C LEU A 70 -4.27 -16.77 0.71
N ILE A 71 -3.05 -16.62 0.20
CA ILE A 71 -1.95 -15.91 0.89
C ILE A 71 -2.33 -14.44 1.11
N ARG A 72 -2.94 -13.79 0.11
CA ARG A 72 -3.44 -12.42 0.25
C ARG A 72 -4.49 -12.32 1.35
N THR A 73 -5.48 -13.20 1.35
CA THR A 73 -6.55 -13.25 2.36
C THR A 73 -5.97 -13.37 3.76
N GLY A 74 -5.06 -14.31 3.99
CA GLY A 74 -4.39 -14.46 5.29
C GLY A 74 -3.55 -13.25 5.70
N THR A 75 -2.92 -12.59 4.73
CA THR A 75 -2.15 -11.35 4.96
C THR A 75 -3.06 -10.19 5.35
N LEU A 76 -4.17 -9.99 4.63
CA LEU A 76 -5.14 -8.92 4.90
C LEU A 76 -5.85 -9.11 6.24
N ASN A 77 -6.15 -10.35 6.61
CA ASN A 77 -6.73 -10.72 7.89
C ASN A 77 -5.70 -10.72 9.04
N MET A 78 -4.42 -10.47 8.74
CA MET A 78 -3.31 -10.54 9.70
C MET A 78 -3.17 -11.92 10.38
N SER A 79 -3.59 -13.00 9.73
CA SER A 79 -3.44 -14.38 10.21
C SER A 79 -1.98 -14.82 10.18
N PHE A 80 -1.24 -14.36 9.18
CA PHE A 80 0.21 -14.56 9.02
C PHE A 80 0.85 -13.42 8.23
N VAL A 81 2.17 -13.42 8.17
CA VAL A 81 2.98 -12.43 7.43
C VAL A 81 3.84 -13.14 6.40
N PRO A 82 3.74 -12.83 5.10
CA PRO A 82 4.63 -13.36 4.08
C PRO A 82 6.08 -12.94 4.33
N VAL A 83 7.01 -13.89 4.31
CA VAL A 83 8.43 -13.66 4.49
C VAL A 83 9.16 -13.95 3.18
N LEU A 84 9.94 -12.98 2.73
CA LEU A 84 10.69 -13.04 1.48
C LEU A 84 12.19 -12.92 1.74
N CYS A 85 12.98 -13.57 0.89
CA CYS A 85 14.43 -13.52 0.95
C CYS A 85 14.98 -12.73 -0.24
N GLY A 86 16.10 -12.03 -0.04
CA GLY A 86 16.76 -11.30 -1.10
C GLY A 86 18.09 -10.72 -0.66
N SER A 87 18.78 -10.07 -1.59
CA SER A 87 20.01 -9.32 -1.32
C SER A 87 19.92 -7.93 -1.98
N ALA A 88 19.52 -6.94 -1.19
CA ALA A 88 19.36 -5.57 -1.66
C ALA A 88 20.67 -4.98 -2.23
N PHE A 89 21.81 -5.25 -1.59
CA PHE A 89 23.13 -4.82 -2.08
C PHE A 89 23.50 -5.37 -3.46
N LYS A 90 22.97 -6.54 -3.80
CA LYS A 90 23.22 -7.20 -5.09
C LYS A 90 22.03 -7.08 -6.04
N ASN A 91 21.01 -6.31 -5.66
CA ASN A 91 19.73 -6.18 -6.37
C ASN A 91 19.06 -7.52 -6.74
N LYS A 92 19.27 -8.58 -5.92
CA LYS A 92 18.69 -9.90 -6.13
C LYS A 92 17.46 -10.10 -5.28
N GLY A 93 16.33 -10.47 -5.88
CA GLY A 93 15.05 -10.64 -5.21
C GLY A 93 14.24 -9.35 -5.05
N VAL A 94 14.66 -8.22 -5.59
CA VAL A 94 13.92 -6.95 -5.51
C VAL A 94 12.63 -7.03 -6.32
N GLN A 95 12.68 -7.62 -7.52
CA GLN A 95 11.51 -7.77 -8.38
C GLN A 95 10.44 -8.66 -7.70
N THR A 96 10.85 -9.79 -7.14
CA THR A 96 9.94 -10.70 -6.42
C THR A 96 9.33 -10.04 -5.19
N MET A 97 10.10 -9.23 -4.47
CA MET A 97 9.59 -8.45 -3.34
C MET A 97 8.55 -7.42 -3.79
N LEU A 98 8.81 -6.67 -4.86
CA LEU A 98 7.87 -5.68 -5.37
C LEU A 98 6.58 -6.32 -5.89
N ASN A 99 6.67 -7.47 -6.57
CA ASN A 99 5.50 -8.23 -6.98
C ASN A 99 4.69 -8.68 -5.75
N SER A 100 5.34 -9.18 -4.71
CA SER A 100 4.66 -9.60 -3.48
C SER A 100 4.00 -8.43 -2.72
N VAL A 101 4.55 -7.21 -2.83
CA VAL A 101 3.87 -6.00 -2.31
C VAL A 101 2.55 -5.78 -3.04
N ILE A 102 2.53 -5.94 -4.37
CA ILE A 102 1.31 -5.79 -5.18
C ILE A 102 0.33 -6.93 -4.90
N ASP A 103 0.84 -8.17 -4.83
CA ASP A 103 0.02 -9.36 -4.68
C ASP A 103 -0.61 -9.47 -3.29
N PHE A 104 0.10 -9.10 -2.22
CA PHE A 104 -0.30 -9.46 -0.85
C PHE A 104 -0.64 -8.28 0.06
N LEU A 105 -0.16 -7.06 -0.19
CA LEU A 105 -0.48 -5.92 0.68
C LEU A 105 -1.81 -5.26 0.29
N PRO A 106 -2.51 -4.64 1.28
CA PRO A 106 -3.79 -3.99 1.02
C PRO A 106 -3.63 -2.74 0.17
N GLY A 107 -4.48 -2.60 -0.85
CA GLY A 107 -4.72 -1.34 -1.53
C GLY A 107 -5.74 -0.47 -0.77
N PRO A 108 -5.98 0.77 -1.21
CA PRO A 108 -6.96 1.66 -0.56
C PRO A 108 -8.39 1.11 -0.53
N LEU A 109 -8.75 0.22 -1.47
CA LEU A 109 -10.07 -0.40 -1.55
C LEU A 109 -10.22 -1.68 -0.71
N ASP A 110 -9.13 -2.26 -0.26
CA ASP A 110 -9.15 -3.49 0.56
C ASP A 110 -9.37 -3.18 2.05
N VAL A 111 -9.24 -1.92 2.45
CA VAL A 111 -9.42 -1.50 3.84
C VAL A 111 -10.82 -0.95 4.07
N PRO A 112 -11.40 -1.15 5.27
CA PRO A 112 -12.72 -0.59 5.57
C PRO A 112 -12.69 0.94 5.53
N PRO A 113 -13.85 1.58 5.25
CA PRO A 113 -13.97 3.04 5.27
C PRO A 113 -13.54 3.64 6.60
N TYR A 114 -12.96 4.83 6.55
CA TYR A 114 -12.55 5.55 7.75
C TYR A 114 -13.75 6.19 8.42
N MET A 115 -13.86 6.01 9.74
CA MET A 115 -14.90 6.62 10.56
C MET A 115 -14.35 7.83 11.29
N GLY A 116 -15.00 8.96 11.08
CA GLY A 116 -14.67 10.24 11.71
C GLY A 116 -15.88 10.92 12.33
N PHE A 117 -15.67 12.14 12.81
CA PHE A 117 -16.71 12.99 13.37
C PHE A 117 -16.61 14.41 12.77
N ALA A 118 -17.72 15.15 12.81
CA ALA A 118 -17.73 16.53 12.33
C ALA A 118 -16.81 17.41 13.19
N PRO A 119 -16.04 18.34 12.60
CA PRO A 119 -15.10 19.20 13.35
C PRO A 119 -15.73 20.01 14.49
N ASN A 120 -17.04 20.23 14.44
CA ASN A 120 -17.80 20.99 15.44
C ASN A 120 -18.74 20.09 16.28
N ASP A 121 -18.59 18.78 16.24
CA ASP A 121 -19.38 17.87 17.06
C ASP A 121 -18.82 17.84 18.49
N PRO A 122 -19.53 18.38 19.50
CA PRO A 122 -19.04 18.40 20.87
C PRO A 122 -18.98 17.02 21.53
N GLU A 123 -19.68 16.03 20.96
CA GLU A 123 -19.73 14.66 21.46
C GLU A 123 -18.71 13.75 20.74
N GLU A 124 -18.00 14.27 19.73
CA GLU A 124 -17.00 13.53 18.92
C GLU A 124 -17.49 12.15 18.44
N LYS A 125 -18.80 12.08 18.12
CA LYS A 125 -19.41 10.85 17.65
C LYS A 125 -18.84 10.46 16.29
N ARG A 126 -18.15 9.32 16.22
CA ARG A 126 -17.63 8.76 14.97
C ARG A 126 -18.77 8.19 14.13
N ASN A 127 -19.53 9.05 13.47
CA ASN A 127 -20.69 8.72 12.65
C ASN A 127 -20.54 9.16 11.18
N ILE A 128 -19.39 9.71 10.81
CA ILE A 128 -19.10 10.12 9.43
C ILE A 128 -18.19 9.09 8.81
N GLU A 129 -18.71 8.40 7.80
CA GLU A 129 -17.96 7.45 6.98
C GLU A 129 -17.24 8.16 5.83
N ARG A 130 -16.00 7.77 5.54
CA ARG A 130 -15.21 8.23 4.38
C ARG A 130 -14.70 7.01 3.62
N LYS A 131 -15.21 6.83 2.42
CA LYS A 131 -14.81 5.75 1.50
C LYS A 131 -13.64 6.21 0.63
N ALA A 132 -12.84 5.26 0.17
CA ALA A 132 -11.81 5.52 -0.84
C ALA A 132 -12.48 5.69 -2.22
N ASP A 133 -13.25 6.77 -2.37
CA ASP A 133 -13.98 7.17 -3.58
C ASP A 133 -13.68 8.63 -3.88
N ASP A 134 -13.31 8.94 -5.13
CA ASP A 134 -12.97 10.29 -5.58
C ASP A 134 -14.16 11.27 -5.52
N LYS A 135 -15.39 10.74 -5.49
CA LYS A 135 -16.62 11.52 -5.43
C LYS A 135 -17.06 11.83 -4.00
N ASP A 136 -16.52 11.14 -3.02
CA ASP A 136 -16.79 11.40 -1.61
C ASP A 136 -16.20 12.77 -1.20
N PRO A 137 -16.72 13.38 -0.13
CA PRO A 137 -16.08 14.55 0.44
C PRO A 137 -14.62 14.25 0.78
N PHE A 138 -13.74 15.21 0.47
CA PHE A 138 -12.32 15.07 0.71
C PHE A 138 -12.01 14.82 2.20
N SER A 139 -11.14 13.88 2.46
CA SER A 139 -10.44 13.76 3.73
C SER A 139 -8.99 13.29 3.50
N GLY A 140 -8.08 13.87 4.26
CA GLY A 140 -6.66 13.57 4.13
C GLY A 140 -5.90 13.76 5.43
N LEU A 141 -4.80 13.03 5.58
CA LEU A 141 -3.92 13.09 6.75
C LEU A 141 -2.54 13.59 6.34
N ALA A 142 -2.13 14.70 6.93
CA ALA A 142 -0.74 15.16 6.88
C ALA A 142 0.08 14.32 7.88
N PHE A 143 0.95 13.46 7.37
CA PHE A 143 1.69 12.51 8.20
C PHE A 143 3.19 12.78 8.30
N LYS A 144 3.74 13.65 7.44
CA LYS A 144 5.16 13.99 7.44
C LYS A 144 5.38 15.42 6.95
N ILE A 145 6.26 16.15 7.62
CA ILE A 145 6.75 17.44 7.17
C ILE A 145 8.27 17.33 7.01
N MET A 146 8.79 17.81 5.89
CA MET A 146 10.23 17.92 5.67
C MET A 146 10.57 19.29 5.08
N ASN A 147 11.77 19.77 5.35
CA ASN A 147 12.29 20.98 4.74
C ASN A 147 13.10 20.60 3.51
N ASP A 148 12.74 21.20 2.39
CA ASP A 148 13.43 21.06 1.12
C ASP A 148 14.23 22.35 0.84
N PRO A 149 15.50 22.25 0.44
CA PRO A 149 16.36 23.44 0.20
C PRO A 149 15.84 24.40 -0.88
N PHE A 150 15.01 23.89 -1.83
CA PHE A 150 14.56 24.66 -2.99
C PHE A 150 13.10 25.10 -2.90
N VAL A 151 12.28 24.29 -2.26
CA VAL A 151 10.82 24.50 -2.21
C VAL A 151 10.36 24.96 -0.82
N GLY A 152 11.21 24.82 0.17
CA GLY A 152 10.89 25.11 1.56
C GLY A 152 10.16 23.96 2.24
N SER A 153 9.16 24.25 3.06
CA SER A 153 8.41 23.21 3.78
C SER A 153 7.51 22.42 2.84
N LEU A 154 7.70 21.10 2.85
CA LEU A 154 6.88 20.12 2.15
C LEU A 154 6.08 19.30 3.18
N THR A 155 4.77 19.29 3.02
CA THR A 155 3.86 18.48 3.84
C THR A 155 3.37 17.29 3.03
N PHE A 156 3.72 16.08 3.44
CA PHE A 156 3.21 14.86 2.84
C PHE A 156 1.84 14.53 3.40
N MET A 157 0.89 14.37 2.50
CA MET A 157 -0.51 14.08 2.81
C MET A 157 -0.95 12.82 2.08
N ARG A 158 -1.63 11.92 2.80
CA ARG A 158 -2.38 10.82 2.21
C ARG A 158 -3.83 11.23 2.08
N LEU A 159 -4.41 11.04 0.90
CA LEU A 159 -5.83 11.23 0.64
C LEU A 159 -6.58 9.94 0.97
N TYR A 160 -7.59 10.02 1.81
CA TYR A 160 -8.42 8.88 2.18
C TYR A 160 -9.75 8.85 1.43
N SER A 161 -10.27 10.01 1.05
CA SER A 161 -11.50 10.14 0.26
C SER A 161 -11.49 11.44 -0.54
N GLY A 162 -12.29 11.48 -1.59
CA GLY A 162 -12.45 12.64 -2.46
C GLY A 162 -11.23 12.97 -3.30
N SER A 163 -11.24 14.14 -3.89
CA SER A 163 -10.12 14.69 -4.65
C SER A 163 -9.80 16.11 -4.22
N ILE A 164 -8.59 16.57 -4.50
CA ILE A 164 -8.17 17.97 -4.32
C ILE A 164 -7.49 18.50 -5.57
N LYS A 165 -7.67 19.81 -5.81
CA LYS A 165 -7.04 20.55 -6.90
C LYS A 165 -6.16 21.66 -6.35
N LYS A 166 -5.18 22.04 -7.12
CA LYS A 166 -4.40 23.25 -6.87
C LYS A 166 -5.33 24.47 -6.77
N GLY A 167 -5.19 25.19 -5.68
CA GLY A 167 -6.03 26.37 -5.40
C GLY A 167 -7.24 26.11 -4.50
N ASP A 168 -7.59 24.87 -4.24
CA ASP A 168 -8.66 24.52 -3.31
C ASP A 168 -8.35 25.01 -1.89
N THR A 169 -9.41 25.16 -1.11
CA THR A 169 -9.31 25.57 0.29
C THR A 169 -9.68 24.39 1.18
N LEU A 170 -8.76 23.96 2.01
CA LEU A 170 -8.92 22.87 2.98
C LEU A 170 -9.15 23.43 4.38
N LEU A 171 -9.99 22.76 5.17
CA LEU A 171 -10.13 23.02 6.59
C LEU A 171 -9.13 22.14 7.36
N ASN A 172 -8.22 22.77 8.08
CA ASN A 172 -7.41 22.11 9.09
C ASN A 172 -8.30 21.88 10.32
N SER A 173 -8.81 20.66 10.48
CA SER A 173 -9.79 20.31 11.51
C SER A 173 -9.24 20.47 12.94
N THR A 174 -7.94 20.29 13.14
CA THR A 174 -7.32 20.43 14.46
C THR A 174 -7.16 21.90 14.89
N LYS A 175 -6.85 22.79 13.95
CA LYS A 175 -6.67 24.23 14.26
C LYS A 175 -7.92 25.07 13.95
N GLY A 176 -8.93 24.50 13.30
CA GLY A 176 -10.12 25.22 12.84
C GLY A 176 -9.83 26.31 11.79
N LYS A 177 -8.69 26.21 11.09
CA LYS A 177 -8.23 27.20 10.12
C LYS A 177 -8.37 26.70 8.70
N LYS A 178 -8.68 27.62 7.78
CA LYS A 178 -8.71 27.37 6.35
C LYS A 178 -7.34 27.63 5.76
N GLU A 179 -6.85 26.71 4.94
CA GLU A 179 -5.59 26.84 4.21
C GLU A 179 -5.80 26.55 2.73
N ARG A 180 -5.11 27.31 1.89
CA ARG A 180 -5.20 27.14 0.45
C ARG A 180 -4.12 26.18 -0.03
N VAL A 181 -4.52 25.21 -0.83
CA VAL A 181 -3.59 24.29 -1.52
C VAL A 181 -2.75 25.07 -2.52
N GLY A 182 -1.46 25.13 -2.28
CA GLY A 182 -0.50 25.75 -3.17
C GLY A 182 -0.07 24.80 -4.30
N ARG A 183 1.23 24.55 -4.41
CA ARG A 183 1.75 23.55 -5.33
C ARG A 183 1.60 22.15 -4.74
N MET A 184 1.15 21.22 -5.58
CA MET A 184 1.11 19.79 -5.28
C MET A 184 2.15 19.07 -6.13
N MET A 185 2.77 18.07 -5.54
CA MET A 185 3.81 17.28 -6.21
C MET A 185 3.66 15.80 -5.91
N MET A 186 3.83 14.99 -6.94
CA MET A 186 4.12 13.57 -6.80
C MET A 186 5.63 13.42 -6.61
N MET A 187 6.02 12.60 -5.63
CA MET A 187 7.43 12.41 -5.31
C MET A 187 7.90 11.03 -5.77
N HIS A 188 8.94 11.01 -6.60
CA HIS A 188 9.63 9.80 -7.02
C HIS A 188 11.08 9.87 -6.55
N SER A 189 11.39 9.30 -5.39
CA SER A 189 12.70 9.49 -4.75
C SER A 189 12.99 10.98 -4.53
N ASN A 190 14.04 11.52 -5.19
CA ASN A 190 14.41 12.94 -5.14
C ASN A 190 13.77 13.76 -6.29
N ASN A 191 13.09 13.11 -7.21
CA ASN A 191 12.43 13.79 -8.32
C ASN A 191 11.05 14.28 -7.88
N ARG A 192 10.66 15.45 -8.37
CA ARG A 192 9.40 16.11 -8.07
C ARG A 192 8.66 16.33 -9.39
N GLU A 193 7.45 15.83 -9.46
CA GLU A 193 6.55 16.08 -10.57
C GLU A 193 5.38 16.92 -10.07
N GLU A 194 5.20 18.12 -10.62
CA GLU A 194 4.08 18.99 -10.24
C GLU A 194 2.79 18.42 -10.83
N ILE A 195 1.76 18.31 -10.00
CA ILE A 195 0.45 17.79 -10.36
C ILE A 195 -0.63 18.83 -10.05
N GLU A 196 -1.70 18.86 -10.83
CA GLU A 196 -2.81 19.81 -10.68
C GLU A 196 -3.97 19.23 -9.85
N GLU A 197 -4.09 17.91 -9.78
CA GLU A 197 -5.16 17.18 -9.07
C GLU A 197 -4.60 15.91 -8.41
N ALA A 198 -5.20 15.52 -7.29
CA ALA A 198 -4.91 14.26 -6.60
C ALA A 198 -6.20 13.62 -6.08
N PHE A 199 -6.21 12.29 -5.96
CA PHE A 199 -7.38 11.46 -5.75
C PHE A 199 -7.27 10.59 -4.49
N ALA A 200 -8.39 9.99 -4.09
CA ALA A 200 -8.43 9.05 -2.98
C ALA A 200 -7.40 7.91 -3.14
N GLY A 201 -6.60 7.69 -2.10
CA GLY A 201 -5.51 6.72 -2.10
C GLY A 201 -4.12 7.29 -2.44
N ASP A 202 -4.06 8.48 -3.04
CA ASP A 202 -2.78 9.12 -3.37
C ASP A 202 -2.02 9.59 -2.12
N ILE A 203 -0.69 9.64 -2.27
CA ILE A 203 0.21 10.32 -1.34
C ILE A 203 0.90 11.44 -2.11
N VAL A 204 0.64 12.67 -1.70
CA VAL A 204 1.17 13.85 -2.36
C VAL A 204 1.96 14.74 -1.41
N ALA A 205 2.87 15.55 -1.96
CA ALA A 205 3.58 16.59 -1.22
C ALA A 205 2.97 17.95 -1.53
N LEU A 206 2.52 18.66 -0.48
CA LEU A 206 1.98 20.00 -0.55
C LEU A 206 3.03 21.01 -0.12
N ALA A 207 3.29 22.02 -0.96
CA ALA A 207 4.21 23.10 -0.64
C ALA A 207 3.47 24.32 -0.08
N GLY A 208 4.07 24.97 0.92
CA GLY A 208 3.61 26.26 1.41
C GLY A 208 2.44 26.21 2.40
N MET A 209 2.11 25.05 2.93
CA MET A 209 1.15 24.91 4.03
C MET A 209 1.78 25.47 5.31
N LYS A 210 1.16 26.49 5.90
CA LYS A 210 1.77 27.25 7.01
C LYS A 210 1.39 26.74 8.40
N ASP A 211 0.17 26.24 8.53
CA ASP A 211 -0.43 25.88 9.82
C ASP A 211 -0.55 24.36 10.04
N LEU A 212 -0.14 23.53 9.07
CA LEU A 212 -0.13 22.07 9.24
C LEU A 212 1.01 21.68 10.19
N SER A 213 0.65 21.09 11.31
CA SER A 213 1.55 20.26 12.12
C SER A 213 1.19 18.79 11.91
N LEU A 214 2.08 17.88 12.27
CA LEU A 214 1.83 16.43 12.14
C LEU A 214 0.53 16.04 12.85
N ILE A 215 -0.30 15.22 12.16
CA ILE A 215 -1.58 14.69 12.64
C ILE A 215 -2.76 15.65 12.41
N HIS A 216 -3.20 15.86 11.15
CA HIS A 216 -4.40 16.64 10.88
C HIS A 216 -5.19 16.04 9.71
N ILE A 217 -6.47 15.74 9.96
CA ILE A 217 -7.44 15.40 8.91
C ILE A 217 -8.03 16.71 8.39
N SER A 218 -7.97 16.95 7.10
CA SER A 218 -8.52 18.16 6.48
C SER A 218 -9.78 17.82 5.70
N GLU A 219 -10.81 18.63 5.81
CA GLU A 219 -12.01 18.56 4.97
C GLU A 219 -12.12 19.79 4.06
N PRO A 220 -12.67 19.67 2.83
CA PRO A 220 -12.95 20.81 1.99
C PRO A 220 -14.11 21.61 2.58
N THR A 221 -13.97 22.92 2.59
CA THR A 221 -15.09 23.81 2.91
C THR A 221 -15.98 23.93 1.68
N ARG A 222 -17.27 23.59 1.80
CA ARG A 222 -18.26 23.95 0.77
C ARG A 222 -18.25 25.47 0.60
N PRO A 223 -18.28 25.98 -0.65
CA PRO A 223 -18.59 27.39 -0.86
C PRO A 223 -20.00 27.64 -0.30
N SER A 224 -20.12 28.67 0.51
CA SER A 224 -21.38 29.20 1.02
C SER A 224 -22.16 29.85 -0.10
#